data_ba7ebee42fb85469029f17a9cb781c7e
#
_entry.id   ba7ebee42fb85469029f17a9cb781c7e
#
_cell.length_a   1.000
_cell.length_b   1.000
_cell.length_c   1.000
_cell.angle_alpha   90.00
_cell.angle_beta   90.00
_cell.angle_gamma   90.00
#
_symmetry.space_group_name_H-M   'P 1'
#
loop_
_entity.id
_entity.type
_entity.pdbx_description
1 polymer ?
#
loop_
_entity_poly.entity_id
_entity_poly.type
_entity_poly.pdbx_seq_one_letter_code
_entity_poly.pdbx_strand_id
1 'polypeptide(L)' 'MPRISQKPHRIAFGDRVRALRSDRGLSQEKLAELSGLHRTYVSSVERGERNIALDNIHQIADALDVPVTELFVTHAI' A
#
# COMPACT_ATOMS: atom_id res chain seq x y z
N MET A 1 5.08 12.69 -17.63
CA MET A 1 5.59 13.58 -16.58
C MET A 1 6.35 12.77 -15.55
N PRO A 2 7.61 13.07 -15.35
CA PRO A 2 8.38 12.33 -14.37
C PRO A 2 7.87 12.61 -12.96
N ARG A 3 7.92 11.59 -12.13
CA ARG A 3 7.48 11.68 -10.74
C ARG A 3 8.67 11.98 -9.85
N ILE A 4 9.23 13.16 -10.03
CA ILE A 4 10.48 13.54 -9.39
C ILE A 4 10.38 13.62 -7.88
N SER A 5 9.17 13.78 -7.34
CA SER A 5 8.96 13.84 -5.89
C SER A 5 8.78 12.47 -5.25
N GLN A 6 8.59 11.44 -6.06
CA GLN A 6 8.36 10.11 -5.52
C GLN A 6 9.66 9.38 -5.25
N LYS A 7 9.72 8.73 -4.11
CA LYS A 7 10.90 8.00 -3.68
C LYS A 7 10.76 6.53 -4.03
N PRO A 8 11.86 5.86 -4.42
CA PRO A 8 11.79 4.43 -4.81
C PRO A 8 11.14 3.55 -3.75
N HIS A 9 11.42 3.79 -2.47
CA HIS A 9 10.84 2.96 -1.41
C HIS A 9 9.34 3.17 -1.26
N ARG A 10 8.83 4.36 -1.58
CA ARG A 10 7.39 4.61 -1.55
C ARG A 10 6.70 3.91 -2.71
N ILE A 11 7.34 3.91 -3.87
CA ILE A 11 6.81 3.23 -5.06
C ILE A 11 6.79 1.72 -4.82
N ALA A 12 7.88 1.17 -4.30
CA ALA A 12 7.97 -0.27 -4.02
C ALA A 12 6.90 -0.69 -3.00
N PHE A 13 6.72 0.10 -1.95
CA PHE A 13 5.70 -0.19 -0.94
C PHE A 13 4.30 -0.16 -1.56
N GLY A 14 4.01 0.87 -2.34
CA GLY A 14 2.71 1.00 -2.99
C GLY A 14 2.42 -0.14 -3.95
N ASP A 15 3.42 -0.56 -4.73
CA ASP A 15 3.28 -1.69 -5.65
C ASP A 15 2.99 -2.98 -4.87
N ARG A 16 3.64 -3.15 -3.72
CA ARG A 16 3.44 -4.34 -2.91
C ARG A 16 2.02 -4.37 -2.32
N VAL A 17 1.55 -3.23 -1.82
CA VAL A 17 0.18 -3.11 -1.31
C VAL A 17 -0.81 -3.48 -2.40
N ARG A 18 -0.62 -2.93 -3.59
CA ARG A 18 -1.51 -3.22 -4.72
C ARG A 18 -1.50 -4.71 -5.07
N ALA A 19 -0.33 -5.33 -5.11
CA ALA A 19 -0.20 -6.74 -5.44
C ALA A 19 -0.94 -7.62 -4.43
N LEU A 20 -0.75 -7.36 -3.14
CA LEU A 20 -1.41 -8.11 -2.08
C LEU A 20 -2.92 -7.89 -2.11
N ARG A 21 -3.35 -6.66 -2.37
CA ARG A 21 -4.77 -6.34 -2.50
C ARG A 21 -5.40 -7.10 -3.66
N SER A 22 -4.76 -7.06 -4.81
CA SER A 22 -5.25 -7.74 -6.01
C SER A 22 -5.32 -9.25 -5.81
N ASP A 23 -4.31 -9.83 -5.17
CA ASP A 23 -4.29 -11.27 -4.88
C ASP A 23 -5.49 -11.70 -4.04
N ARG A 24 -6.01 -10.80 -3.23
CA ARG A 24 -7.16 -11.08 -2.38
C ARG A 24 -8.48 -10.67 -3.02
N GLY A 25 -8.43 -10.19 -4.26
CA GLY A 25 -9.63 -9.78 -4.97
C GLY A 25 -10.30 -8.55 -4.36
N LEU A 26 -9.55 -7.71 -3.65
CA LEU A 26 -10.10 -6.53 -3.01
C LEU A 26 -9.96 -5.31 -3.91
N SER A 27 -10.99 -4.46 -3.90
CA SER A 27 -10.90 -3.14 -4.53
C SER A 27 -10.16 -2.19 -3.60
N GLN A 28 -9.70 -1.06 -4.11
CA GLN A 28 -9.12 -0.02 -3.26
C GLN A 28 -10.14 0.45 -2.21
N GLU A 29 -11.40 0.56 -2.63
CA GLU A 29 -12.48 0.97 -1.73
C GLU A 29 -12.65 -0.02 -0.59
N LYS A 30 -12.61 -1.32 -0.91
CA LYS A 30 -12.75 -2.35 0.12
C LYS A 30 -11.55 -2.37 1.06
N LEU A 31 -10.35 -2.21 0.54
CA LEU A 31 -9.18 -2.12 1.39
C LEU A 31 -9.27 -0.90 2.32
N ALA A 32 -9.73 0.22 1.80
CA ALA A 32 -9.93 1.43 2.62
C ALA A 32 -10.91 1.15 3.75
N GLU A 33 -12.03 0.51 3.42
CA GLU A 33 -13.04 0.16 4.42
C GLU A 33 -12.45 -0.74 5.50
N LEU A 34 -11.75 -1.79 5.11
CA LEU A 34 -11.19 -2.76 6.06
C LEU A 34 -10.07 -2.15 6.91
N SER A 35 -9.33 -1.21 6.36
CA SER A 35 -8.20 -0.60 7.06
C SER A 35 -8.60 0.64 7.88
N GLY A 36 -9.81 1.14 7.68
CA GLY A 36 -10.24 2.37 8.32
C GLY A 36 -9.62 3.62 7.73
N LEU A 37 -9.07 3.52 6.53
CA LEU A 37 -8.43 4.63 5.83
C LEU A 37 -9.34 5.12 4.71
N HIS A 38 -9.07 6.33 4.24
CA HIS A 38 -9.80 6.89 3.12
C HIS A 38 -9.37 6.23 1.80
N ARG A 39 -10.33 6.01 0.90
CA ARG A 39 -10.02 5.44 -0.42
C ARG A 39 -8.99 6.28 -1.17
N THR A 40 -9.12 7.60 -1.11
CA THR A 40 -8.18 8.52 -1.77
C THR A 40 -6.76 8.32 -1.22
N TYR A 41 -6.67 8.09 0.10
CA TYR A 41 -5.39 7.85 0.74
C TYR A 41 -4.78 6.52 0.27
N VAL A 42 -5.59 5.45 0.25
CA VAL A 42 -5.13 4.14 -0.24
C VAL A 42 -4.64 4.26 -1.67
N SER A 43 -5.37 4.96 -2.51
CA SER A 43 -4.99 5.17 -3.91
C SER A 43 -3.64 5.88 -4.01
N SER A 44 -3.43 6.92 -3.22
CA SER A 44 -2.17 7.67 -3.25
C SER A 44 -1.01 6.85 -2.69
N VAL A 45 -1.26 5.98 -1.71
CA VAL A 45 -0.24 5.06 -1.19
C VAL A 45 0.20 4.10 -2.29
N GLU A 46 -0.76 3.54 -3.02
CA GLU A 46 -0.45 2.58 -4.08
C GLU A 46 0.31 3.23 -5.24
N ARG A 47 0.14 4.53 -5.43
CA ARG A 47 0.89 5.27 -6.45
C ARG A 47 2.28 5.70 -5.98
N GLY A 48 2.63 5.41 -4.72
CA GLY A 48 3.93 5.78 -4.18
C GLY A 48 4.06 7.25 -3.82
N GLU A 49 2.92 7.90 -3.55
CA GLU A 49 2.89 9.36 -3.31
C GLU A 49 2.90 9.73 -1.84
N ARG A 50 2.79 8.76 -0.95
CA ARG A 50 2.66 9.05 0.49
C ARG A 50 3.84 8.58 1.30
N ASN A 51 4.23 9.40 2.26
CA ASN A 51 5.09 8.99 3.36
C ASN A 51 4.14 8.46 4.44
N ILE A 52 3.90 7.16 4.40
CA ILE A 52 2.85 6.56 5.22
C ILE A 52 3.28 6.42 6.68
N ALA A 53 2.39 6.78 7.58
CA ALA A 53 2.65 6.67 9.00
C ALA A 53 2.65 5.21 9.46
N LEU A 54 3.41 4.92 10.49
CA LEU A 54 3.57 3.57 11.01
C LEU A 54 2.22 2.92 11.35
N ASP A 55 1.33 3.67 12.00
CA ASP A 55 0.02 3.13 12.36
C ASP A 55 -0.78 2.73 11.12
N ASN A 56 -0.69 3.54 10.08
CA ASN A 56 -1.41 3.26 8.83
C ASN A 56 -0.83 2.03 8.12
N ILE A 57 0.49 1.83 8.22
CA ILE A 57 1.13 0.63 7.69
C ILE A 57 0.54 -0.61 8.37
N HIS A 58 0.43 -0.57 9.69
CA HIS A 58 -0.13 -1.69 10.45
C HIS A 58 -1.61 -1.91 10.12
N GLN A 59 -2.37 -0.85 9.93
CA GLN A 59 -3.77 -0.96 9.56
C GLN A 59 -3.94 -1.63 8.19
N ILE A 60 -3.07 -1.30 7.25
CA ILE A 60 -3.11 -1.93 5.93
C ILE A 60 -2.73 -3.40 6.03
N ALA A 61 -1.69 -3.74 6.79
CA ALA A 61 -1.28 -5.13 6.98
C ALA A 61 -2.40 -5.96 7.59
N ASP A 62 -3.05 -5.43 8.63
CA ASP A 62 -4.16 -6.10 9.28
C ASP A 62 -5.32 -6.32 8.31
N ALA A 63 -5.64 -5.31 7.52
CA ALA A 63 -6.72 -5.41 6.54
C ALA A 63 -6.42 -6.45 5.46
N LEU A 64 -5.16 -6.61 5.10
CA LEU A 64 -4.72 -7.61 4.12
C LEU A 64 -4.45 -8.97 4.76
N ASP A 65 -4.54 -9.05 6.08
CA ASP A 65 -4.28 -10.28 6.84
C ASP A 65 -2.88 -10.83 6.57
N VAL A 66 -1.90 -9.96 6.63
CA VAL A 66 -0.49 -10.33 6.45
C VAL A 66 0.34 -9.69 7.55
N PRO A 67 1.50 -10.28 7.89
CA PRO A 67 2.43 -9.60 8.77
C PRO A 67 2.98 -8.36 8.08
N VAL A 68 3.32 -7.33 8.86
CA VAL A 68 3.81 -6.05 8.33
C VAL A 68 5.00 -6.26 7.40
N THR A 69 5.84 -7.24 7.70
CA THR A 69 7.02 -7.52 6.88
C THR A 69 6.67 -7.85 5.44
N GLU A 70 5.49 -8.40 5.19
CA GLU A 70 5.06 -8.72 3.83
C GLU A 70 4.85 -7.48 2.97
N LEU A 71 4.62 -6.35 3.59
CA LEU A 71 4.47 -5.09 2.85
C LEU A 71 5.80 -4.56 2.33
N PHE A 72 6.90 -5.11 2.80
CA PHE A 72 8.24 -4.65 2.43
C PHE A 72 9.03 -5.69 1.63
N VAL A 73 8.38 -6.77 1.22
CA VAL A 73 9.01 -7.76 0.36
C VAL A 73 9.12 -7.17 -1.03
N THR A 74 10.33 -7.20 -1.58
CA THR A 74 10.55 -6.76 -2.95
C THR A 74 10.93 -7.97 -3.79
N HIS A 75 10.34 -8.06 -4.97
CA HIS A 75 10.67 -9.12 -5.90
C HIS A 75 11.73 -8.60 -6.87
N ALA A 76 12.93 -8.44 -6.35
CA ALA A 76 14.05 -8.08 -7.19
C ALA A 76 14.48 -9.33 -7.96
N ILE A 77 14.59 -9.20 -9.23
CA ILE A 77 14.98 -10.30 -10.08
C ILE A 77 16.39 -10.05 -10.58
#